data_c157e87f8fc01506814dc7b4a64e3a19
#
_entry.id   c157e87f8fc01506814dc7b4a64e3a19
#
_cell.length_a   1.000
_cell.length_b   1.000
_cell.length_c   1.000
_cell.angle_alpha   90.00
_cell.angle_beta   90.00
_cell.angle_gamma   90.00
#
_symmetry.space_group_name_H-M   'P 1'
#
loop_
_entity.id
_entity.type
_entity.pdbx_description
1 polymer ?
#
loop_
_entity_poly.entity_id
_entity_poly.type
_entity_poly.pdbx_seq_one_letter_code
_entity_poly.pdbx_strand_id
1 'polypeptide(L)'
;MKHIVLFSGGANSSYAAWLVAQKYKREDIILLHTPTYSEHPDADRFRKQVSQFLNIPVTVQADGRNIWDLIKDNHCLPSDRIPFCSRILKLEQSEKFYKTLNDDFIVYLGYGIEEWRRVQTNFARLQAKGIKSEYPIKIPDKDIKDIIRNQWKICLPEPYLYLNHNNCIPCFKGGQPHFYQVYKHYPTYFEMAVKMEQLIDATVFPEISLTKLKERWDAQIPMFPDENDMRPCMCAL
;
A
#
# COMPACT_ATOMS: atom_id res chain seq x y z
N MET A 1 6.47 25.43 9.34
CA MET A 1 5.48 24.68 8.52
C MET A 1 6.02 23.27 8.33
N LYS A 2 5.21 22.24 8.55
CA LYS A 2 5.66 20.84 8.43
C LYS A 2 5.30 20.23 7.07
N HIS A 3 6.16 19.35 6.57
CA HIS A 3 6.03 18.64 5.30
C HIS A 3 5.83 17.15 5.57
N ILE A 4 4.60 16.68 5.49
CA ILE A 4 4.23 15.30 5.85
C ILE A 4 4.21 14.44 4.59
N VAL A 5 5.12 13.51 4.47
CA VAL A 5 5.11 12.52 3.39
C VAL A 5 4.42 11.25 3.88
N LEU A 6 3.34 10.82 3.22
CA LEU A 6 2.71 9.53 3.51
C LEU A 6 3.63 8.41 3.02
N PHE A 7 4.36 7.82 3.96
CA PHE A 7 5.48 6.92 3.72
C PHE A 7 5.12 5.46 3.95
N SER A 8 4.56 4.82 2.92
CA SER A 8 4.14 3.41 3.00
C SER A 8 5.29 2.40 2.94
N GLY A 9 6.48 2.80 2.49
CA GLY A 9 7.59 1.88 2.21
C GLY A 9 7.51 1.24 0.81
N GLY A 10 6.68 1.76 -0.09
CA GLY A 10 6.72 1.45 -1.51
C GLY A 10 7.68 2.38 -2.26
N ALA A 11 8.06 2.02 -3.50
CA ALA A 11 8.99 2.78 -4.32
C ALA A 11 8.55 4.23 -4.51
N ASN A 12 7.28 4.45 -4.88
CA ASN A 12 6.75 5.78 -5.15
C ASN A 12 6.73 6.67 -3.91
N SER A 13 6.32 6.15 -2.74
CA SER A 13 6.34 6.93 -1.50
C SER A 13 7.77 7.29 -1.07
N SER A 14 8.73 6.41 -1.33
CA SER A 14 10.15 6.66 -1.06
C SER A 14 10.73 7.73 -1.98
N TYR A 15 10.38 7.68 -3.26
CA TYR A 15 10.80 8.69 -4.22
C TYR A 15 10.16 10.06 -3.94
N ALA A 16 8.87 10.09 -3.56
CA ALA A 16 8.22 11.32 -3.12
C ALA A 16 8.92 11.92 -1.89
N ALA A 17 9.30 11.09 -0.91
CA ALA A 17 10.05 11.53 0.25
C ALA A 17 11.41 12.14 -0.13
N TRP A 18 12.12 11.52 -1.07
CA TRP A 18 13.37 12.06 -1.59
C TRP A 18 13.17 13.41 -2.28
N LEU A 19 12.16 13.55 -3.14
CA LEU A 19 11.84 14.83 -3.81
C LEU A 19 11.55 15.95 -2.81
N VAL A 20 10.82 15.65 -1.75
CA VAL A 20 10.52 16.60 -0.67
C VAL A 20 11.81 16.97 0.09
N ALA A 21 12.69 15.99 0.36
CA ALA A 21 13.96 16.20 1.04
C ALA A 21 14.99 17.02 0.22
N GLN A 22 14.80 17.15 -1.12
CA GLN A 22 15.60 18.05 -1.95
C GLN A 22 15.17 19.51 -1.84
N LYS A 23 13.93 19.77 -1.39
CA LYS A 23 13.35 21.12 -1.36
C LYS A 23 13.33 21.74 0.03
N TYR A 24 13.19 20.93 1.07
CA TYR A 24 12.94 21.41 2.42
C TYR A 24 13.96 20.87 3.41
N LYS A 25 14.09 21.53 4.55
CA LYS A 25 14.98 21.10 5.63
C LYS A 25 14.45 19.82 6.25
N ARG A 26 15.34 18.90 6.59
CA ARG A 26 14.99 17.58 7.14
C ARG A 26 14.21 17.63 8.44
N GLU A 27 14.49 18.61 9.28
CA GLU A 27 13.80 18.89 10.55
C GLU A 27 12.33 19.30 10.39
N ASP A 28 11.95 19.78 9.19
CA ASP A 28 10.58 20.13 8.85
C ASP A 28 9.81 18.99 8.17
N ILE A 29 10.50 17.89 7.82
CA ILE A 29 9.91 16.75 7.10
C ILE A 29 9.53 15.64 8.09
N ILE A 30 8.33 15.11 7.92
CA ILE A 30 7.81 13.97 8.68
C ILE A 30 7.52 12.84 7.70
N LEU A 31 8.21 11.70 7.84
CA LEU A 31 7.87 10.48 7.12
C LEU A 31 6.80 9.72 7.91
N LEU A 32 5.53 9.94 7.58
CA LEU A 32 4.42 9.32 8.30
C LEU A 32 4.10 7.93 7.73
N HIS A 33 4.30 6.92 8.54
CA HIS A 33 3.93 5.54 8.24
C HIS A 33 2.70 5.10 9.06
N THR A 34 1.71 4.56 8.38
CA THR A 34 0.51 3.97 8.97
C THR A 34 0.51 2.47 8.66
N PRO A 35 1.07 1.62 9.54
CA PRO A 35 1.20 0.19 9.29
C PRO A 35 -0.17 -0.49 9.23
N THR A 36 -0.28 -1.49 8.36
CA THR A 36 -1.43 -2.38 8.30
C THR A 36 -1.16 -3.70 9.02
N TYR A 37 0.09 -3.92 9.44
CA TYR A 37 0.60 -5.18 10.02
C TYR A 37 0.28 -6.41 9.15
N SER A 38 0.10 -6.20 7.86
CA SER A 38 -0.15 -7.21 6.84
C SER A 38 0.77 -7.05 5.63
N GLU A 39 1.74 -6.14 5.73
CA GLU A 39 2.81 -5.98 4.76
C GLU A 39 3.85 -7.11 4.92
N HIS A 40 4.59 -7.36 3.83
CA HIS A 40 5.73 -8.28 3.90
C HIS A 40 6.81 -7.74 4.85
N PRO A 41 7.46 -8.59 5.67
CA PRO A 41 8.50 -8.13 6.62
C PRO A 41 9.64 -7.36 5.96
N ASP A 42 9.98 -7.68 4.70
CA ASP A 42 11.02 -6.98 3.95
C ASP A 42 10.69 -5.50 3.64
N ALA A 43 9.42 -5.12 3.75
CA ALA A 43 9.02 -3.72 3.68
C ALA A 43 9.62 -2.88 4.82
N ASP A 44 9.80 -3.47 6.00
CA ASP A 44 10.43 -2.80 7.16
C ASP A 44 11.91 -2.54 6.91
N ARG A 45 12.63 -3.53 6.37
CA ARG A 45 14.03 -3.36 5.95
C ARG A 45 14.15 -2.19 4.99
N PHE A 46 13.32 -2.18 3.95
CA PHE A 46 13.34 -1.13 2.94
C PHE A 46 13.03 0.26 3.51
N ARG A 47 11.97 0.38 4.33
CA ARG A 47 11.63 1.64 5.03
C ARG A 47 12.82 2.15 5.86
N LYS A 48 13.47 1.26 6.62
CA LYS A 48 14.63 1.60 7.43
C LYS A 48 15.80 2.10 6.57
N GLN A 49 16.11 1.42 5.47
CA GLN A 49 17.19 1.82 4.56
C GLN A 49 16.93 3.17 3.90
N VAL A 50 15.70 3.40 3.43
CA VAL A 50 15.31 4.72 2.85
C VAL A 50 15.36 5.82 3.90
N SER A 51 14.85 5.57 5.11
CA SER A 51 14.94 6.53 6.23
C SER A 51 16.39 6.92 6.55
N GLN A 52 17.28 5.95 6.60
CA GLN A 52 18.73 6.18 6.80
C GLN A 52 19.34 6.96 5.63
N PHE A 53 19.02 6.59 4.38
CA PHE A 53 19.50 7.28 3.19
C PHE A 53 19.06 8.76 3.15
N LEU A 54 17.84 9.05 3.55
CA LEU A 54 17.31 10.42 3.62
C LEU A 54 17.78 11.17 4.88
N ASN A 55 18.28 10.47 5.88
CA ASN A 55 18.55 10.98 7.23
C ASN A 55 17.31 11.64 7.86
N ILE A 56 16.15 10.99 7.74
CA ILE A 56 14.87 11.44 8.30
C ILE A 56 14.21 10.23 8.99
N PRO A 57 13.91 10.30 10.30
CA PRO A 57 13.28 9.21 11.02
C PRO A 57 11.84 8.97 10.55
N VAL A 58 11.39 7.70 10.62
CA VAL A 58 10.00 7.36 10.34
C VAL A 58 9.15 7.60 11.57
N THR A 59 8.10 8.37 11.42
CA THR A 59 7.05 8.56 12.43
C THR A 59 5.94 7.54 12.17
N VAL A 60 5.57 6.76 13.18
CA VAL A 60 4.55 5.72 13.07
C VAL A 60 3.28 6.17 13.78
N GLN A 61 2.15 6.09 13.09
CA GLN A 61 0.81 6.23 13.65
C GLN A 61 0.00 4.99 13.29
N ALA A 62 -0.41 4.21 14.26
CA ALA A 62 -1.00 2.90 14.05
C ALA A 62 -2.37 2.76 14.72
N ASP A 63 -3.23 1.93 14.15
CA ASP A 63 -4.45 1.43 14.80
C ASP A 63 -4.10 0.33 15.83
N GLY A 64 -3.13 -0.54 15.49
CA GLY A 64 -2.72 -1.68 16.29
C GLY A 64 -3.26 -3.02 15.78
N ARG A 65 -4.35 -3.01 15.02
CA ARG A 65 -4.93 -4.21 14.38
C ARG A 65 -4.32 -4.45 13.01
N ASN A 66 -4.35 -5.69 12.57
CA ASN A 66 -4.03 -6.10 11.20
C ASN A 66 -5.33 -6.33 10.39
N ILE A 67 -5.17 -6.72 9.12
CA ILE A 67 -6.34 -6.95 8.25
C ILE A 67 -7.21 -8.12 8.72
N TRP A 68 -6.61 -9.15 9.31
CA TRP A 68 -7.32 -10.35 9.78
C TRP A 68 -8.21 -10.02 10.99
N ASP A 69 -7.73 -9.16 11.89
CA ASP A 69 -8.51 -8.65 13.01
C ASP A 69 -9.70 -7.84 12.51
N LEU A 70 -9.48 -6.95 11.53
CA LEU A 70 -10.55 -6.14 10.97
C LEU A 70 -11.61 -6.96 10.23
N ILE A 71 -11.23 -8.04 9.54
CA ILE A 71 -12.18 -8.95 8.90
C ILE A 71 -13.08 -9.60 9.95
N LYS A 72 -12.51 -10.08 11.05
CA LYS A 72 -13.27 -10.66 12.16
C LYS A 72 -14.19 -9.65 12.83
N ASP A 73 -13.67 -8.47 13.15
CA ASP A 73 -14.45 -7.39 13.82
C ASP A 73 -15.62 -6.92 12.98
N ASN A 74 -15.46 -6.81 11.66
CA ASN A 74 -16.51 -6.31 10.76
C ASN A 74 -17.39 -7.42 10.19
N HIS A 75 -17.07 -8.70 10.41
CA HIS A 75 -17.73 -9.84 9.79
C HIS A 75 -17.92 -9.68 8.27
N CYS A 76 -16.89 -9.17 7.59
CA CYS A 76 -16.93 -8.83 6.18
C CYS A 76 -15.51 -8.88 5.57
N LEU A 77 -15.43 -9.32 4.31
CA LEU A 77 -14.19 -9.23 3.53
C LEU A 77 -14.08 -7.83 2.90
N PRO A 78 -12.89 -7.20 2.96
CA PRO A 78 -12.72 -5.89 2.32
C PRO A 78 -12.68 -6.02 0.80
N SER A 79 -13.23 -5.03 0.12
CA SER A 79 -13.26 -4.94 -1.33
C SER A 79 -13.05 -3.50 -1.79
N ASP A 80 -13.04 -3.25 -3.10
CA ASP A 80 -12.99 -1.89 -3.63
C ASP A 80 -14.24 -1.07 -3.25
N ARG A 81 -15.40 -1.75 -3.11
CA ARG A 81 -16.65 -1.11 -2.68
C ARG A 81 -16.71 -0.88 -1.16
N ILE A 82 -16.07 -1.75 -0.39
CA ILE A 82 -16.07 -1.71 1.08
C ILE A 82 -14.61 -1.69 1.58
N PRO A 83 -13.85 -0.59 1.37
CA PRO A 83 -12.43 -0.52 1.64
C PRO A 83 -12.11 -0.17 3.11
N PHE A 84 -12.80 -0.79 4.09
CA PHE A 84 -12.66 -0.46 5.50
C PHE A 84 -11.22 -0.61 6.01
N CYS A 85 -10.44 -1.57 5.49
CA CYS A 85 -9.04 -1.73 5.86
C CYS A 85 -8.20 -0.48 5.54
N SER A 86 -8.35 0.10 4.34
CA SER A 86 -7.67 1.33 3.98
C SER A 86 -8.16 2.53 4.80
N ARG A 87 -9.46 2.59 5.06
CA ARG A 87 -10.06 3.64 5.86
C ARG A 87 -9.52 3.62 7.29
N ILE A 88 -9.65 2.49 7.98
CA ILE A 88 -9.32 2.36 9.41
C ILE A 88 -7.80 2.42 9.63
N LEU A 89 -7.03 1.59 8.89
CA LEU A 89 -5.60 1.44 9.15
C LEU A 89 -4.73 2.55 8.56
N LYS A 90 -5.23 3.30 7.57
CA LYS A 90 -4.45 4.35 6.92
C LYS A 90 -5.07 5.73 7.04
N LEU A 91 -6.28 5.93 6.50
CA LEU A 91 -6.87 7.27 6.44
C LEU A 91 -7.14 7.86 7.82
N GLU A 92 -7.85 7.11 8.66
CA GLU A 92 -8.20 7.55 10.02
C GLU A 92 -6.94 7.75 10.87
N GLN A 93 -5.91 6.90 10.69
CA GLN A 93 -4.66 7.06 11.43
C GLN A 93 -3.89 8.32 10.99
N SER A 94 -3.80 8.58 9.68
CA SER A 94 -3.21 9.82 9.19
C SER A 94 -3.95 11.05 9.72
N GLU A 95 -5.29 11.02 9.72
CA GLU A 95 -6.11 12.11 10.25
C GLU A 95 -5.97 12.31 11.77
N LYS A 96 -5.84 11.22 12.53
CA LYS A 96 -5.50 11.32 13.96
C LYS A 96 -4.16 12.02 14.16
N PHE A 97 -3.15 11.63 13.35
CA PHE A 97 -1.84 12.28 13.43
C PHE A 97 -1.90 13.76 13.08
N TYR A 98 -2.62 14.17 12.02
CA TYR A 98 -2.73 15.59 11.64
C TYR A 98 -3.31 16.44 12.77
N LYS A 99 -4.24 15.89 13.57
CA LYS A 99 -4.84 16.59 14.72
C LYS A 99 -3.88 16.83 15.89
N THR A 100 -2.74 16.13 15.94
CA THR A 100 -1.71 16.34 16.97
C THR A 100 -0.75 17.49 16.64
N LEU A 101 -0.83 18.00 15.42
CA LEU A 101 0.07 19.06 14.97
C LEU A 101 -0.52 20.44 15.28
N ASN A 102 0.31 21.30 15.85
CA ASN A 102 -0.02 22.70 16.10
C ASN A 102 0.44 23.62 14.95
N ASP A 103 1.30 23.11 14.06
CA ASP A 103 1.86 23.85 12.94
C ASP A 103 1.02 23.70 11.67
N ASP A 104 1.08 24.69 10.79
CA ASP A 104 0.64 24.51 9.40
C ASP A 104 1.42 23.39 8.72
N PHE A 105 0.75 22.60 7.90
CA PHE A 105 1.40 21.49 7.21
C PHE A 105 0.86 21.29 5.78
N ILE A 106 1.67 20.61 4.98
CA ILE A 106 1.32 20.12 3.63
C ILE A 106 1.53 18.61 3.61
N VAL A 107 0.59 17.88 3.01
CA VAL A 107 0.67 16.41 2.86
C VAL A 107 1.16 16.07 1.46
N TYR A 108 2.17 15.23 1.37
CA TYR A 108 2.75 14.74 0.13
C TYR A 108 2.39 13.27 -0.09
N LEU A 109 1.86 12.95 -1.28
CA LEU A 109 1.47 11.59 -1.64
C LEU A 109 2.31 11.10 -2.82
N GLY A 110 2.85 9.89 -2.68
CA GLY A 110 3.68 9.24 -3.69
C GLY A 110 2.86 8.48 -4.73
N TYR A 111 2.02 9.18 -5.50
CA TYR A 111 1.36 8.59 -6.65
C TYR A 111 2.15 8.84 -7.93
N GLY A 112 2.35 7.77 -8.72
CA GLY A 112 2.93 7.87 -10.06
C GLY A 112 2.01 8.57 -11.06
N ILE A 113 2.55 8.91 -12.22
CA ILE A 113 1.79 9.59 -13.29
C ILE A 113 0.65 8.71 -13.81
N GLU A 114 0.80 7.39 -13.72
CA GLU A 114 -0.20 6.40 -14.12
C GLU A 114 -1.42 6.39 -13.18
N GLU A 115 -1.28 6.94 -11.98
CA GLU A 115 -2.29 6.90 -10.93
C GLU A 115 -3.15 8.19 -10.85
N TRP A 116 -3.29 8.91 -11.96
CA TRP A 116 -3.93 10.23 -12.01
C TRP A 116 -5.36 10.26 -11.41
N ARG A 117 -6.15 9.18 -11.59
CA ARG A 117 -7.49 9.06 -10.98
C ARG A 117 -7.42 9.05 -9.44
N ARG A 118 -6.42 8.39 -8.90
CA ARG A 118 -6.18 8.37 -7.43
C ARG A 118 -5.75 9.75 -6.93
N VAL A 119 -4.93 10.45 -7.71
CA VAL A 119 -4.56 11.84 -7.43
C VAL A 119 -5.80 12.72 -7.31
N GLN A 120 -6.69 12.68 -8.32
CA GLN A 120 -7.92 13.49 -8.31
C GLN A 120 -8.81 13.18 -7.11
N THR A 121 -9.07 11.90 -6.82
CA THR A 121 -9.92 11.47 -5.70
C THR A 121 -9.34 11.92 -4.36
N ASN A 122 -8.03 11.72 -4.15
CA ASN A 122 -7.39 12.11 -2.89
C ASN A 122 -7.26 13.63 -2.75
N PHE A 123 -6.97 14.34 -3.83
CA PHE A 123 -6.94 15.80 -3.82
C PHE A 123 -8.29 16.37 -3.38
N ALA A 124 -9.38 15.96 -4.01
CA ALA A 124 -10.73 16.42 -3.65
C ALA A 124 -11.08 16.10 -2.19
N ARG A 125 -10.74 14.89 -1.71
CA ARG A 125 -10.98 14.47 -0.33
C ARG A 125 -10.20 15.32 0.70
N LEU A 126 -8.92 15.57 0.46
CA LEU A 126 -8.08 16.37 1.35
C LEU A 126 -8.48 17.84 1.33
N GLN A 127 -8.79 18.37 0.14
CA GLN A 127 -9.27 19.74 -0.03
C GLN A 127 -10.59 19.97 0.73
N ALA A 128 -11.54 19.01 0.66
CA ALA A 128 -12.79 19.08 1.41
C ALA A 128 -12.59 19.12 2.93
N LYS A 129 -11.43 18.67 3.42
CA LYS A 129 -11.03 18.74 4.84
C LYS A 129 -10.13 19.94 5.15
N GLY A 130 -9.92 20.85 4.21
CA GLY A 130 -9.03 22.00 4.38
C GLY A 130 -7.53 21.63 4.41
N ILE A 131 -7.16 20.41 4.03
CA ILE A 131 -5.78 19.92 4.06
C ILE A 131 -5.10 20.18 2.71
N LYS A 132 -4.01 20.93 2.73
CA LYS A 132 -3.17 21.15 1.54
C LYS A 132 -2.41 19.87 1.19
N SER A 133 -2.44 19.49 -0.10
CA SER A 133 -1.74 18.29 -0.58
C SER A 133 -0.99 18.52 -1.87
N GLU A 134 0.14 17.83 -2.02
CA GLU A 134 0.99 17.85 -3.22
C GLU A 134 1.33 16.43 -3.69
N TYR A 135 1.54 16.30 -5.00
CA TYR A 135 1.84 15.06 -5.71
C TYR A 135 3.13 15.27 -6.52
N PRO A 136 4.31 15.08 -5.89
CA PRO A 136 5.56 15.54 -6.45
C PRO A 136 6.09 14.69 -7.62
N ILE A 137 5.61 13.45 -7.80
CA ILE A 137 6.10 12.52 -8.81
C ILE A 137 5.67 12.95 -10.20
N LYS A 138 6.64 13.03 -11.13
CA LYS A 138 6.44 13.42 -12.54
C LYS A 138 7.05 12.44 -13.54
N ILE A 139 7.49 11.28 -13.06
CA ILE A 139 8.13 10.22 -13.87
C ILE A 139 7.41 8.89 -13.68
N PRO A 140 7.54 7.94 -14.63
CA PRO A 140 6.95 6.62 -14.55
C PRO A 140 7.47 5.78 -13.37
N ASP A 141 6.64 4.86 -12.89
CA ASP A 141 6.96 3.94 -11.78
C ASP A 141 8.22 3.08 -12.07
N LYS A 142 8.41 2.67 -13.32
CA LYS A 142 9.61 1.92 -13.75
C LYS A 142 10.88 2.72 -13.48
N ASP A 143 10.92 3.98 -13.88
CA ASP A 143 12.10 4.83 -13.72
C ASP A 143 12.41 5.07 -12.24
N ILE A 144 11.37 5.20 -11.39
CA ILE A 144 11.53 5.30 -9.94
C ILE A 144 12.23 4.07 -9.36
N LYS A 145 11.78 2.88 -9.76
CA LYS A 145 12.38 1.61 -9.31
C LYS A 145 13.84 1.50 -9.75
N ASP A 146 14.15 1.96 -10.96
CA ASP A 146 15.51 1.97 -11.49
C ASP A 146 16.41 2.99 -10.77
N ILE A 147 15.91 4.17 -10.43
CA ILE A 147 16.62 5.16 -9.60
C ILE A 147 16.95 4.55 -8.24
N ILE A 148 15.99 3.94 -7.56
CA ILE A 148 16.20 3.33 -6.24
C ILE A 148 17.27 2.23 -6.30
N ARG A 149 17.20 1.34 -7.29
CA ARG A 149 18.17 0.25 -7.43
C ARG A 149 19.56 0.73 -7.85
N ASN A 150 19.61 1.60 -8.86
CA ASN A 150 20.85 1.91 -9.55
C ASN A 150 21.58 3.13 -9.00
N GLN A 151 20.85 4.15 -8.52
CA GLN A 151 21.43 5.38 -7.98
C GLN A 151 21.54 5.32 -6.46
N TRP A 152 20.46 4.95 -5.75
CA TRP A 152 20.50 4.85 -4.28
C TRP A 152 21.17 3.58 -3.79
N LYS A 153 21.34 2.56 -4.67
CA LYS A 153 21.90 1.24 -4.32
C LYS A 153 21.09 0.54 -3.21
N ILE A 154 19.78 0.76 -3.18
CA ILE A 154 18.86 0.14 -2.23
C ILE A 154 18.05 -0.93 -2.97
N CYS A 155 18.10 -2.18 -2.47
CA CYS A 155 17.28 -3.26 -3.01
C CYS A 155 15.80 -3.00 -2.70
N LEU A 156 14.94 -3.10 -3.72
CA LEU A 156 13.50 -3.03 -3.53
C LEU A 156 13.01 -4.17 -2.63
N PRO A 157 11.86 -4.02 -1.95
CA PRO A 157 11.24 -5.09 -1.19
C PRO A 157 10.96 -6.34 -2.01
N GLU A 158 11.09 -7.51 -1.39
CA GLU A 158 10.86 -8.81 -2.03
C GLU A 158 9.55 -8.91 -2.81
N PRO A 159 8.40 -8.37 -2.33
CA PRO A 159 7.15 -8.43 -3.09
C PRO A 159 7.23 -7.92 -4.53
N TYR A 160 8.15 -7.00 -4.83
CA TYR A 160 8.35 -6.53 -6.20
C TYR A 160 8.95 -7.57 -7.17
N LEU A 161 9.37 -8.74 -6.67
CA LEU A 161 9.78 -9.87 -7.51
C LEU A 161 8.57 -10.57 -8.15
N TYR A 162 7.44 -10.56 -7.47
CA TYR A 162 6.25 -11.35 -7.84
C TYR A 162 4.99 -10.51 -7.95
N LEU A 163 4.97 -9.33 -7.31
CA LEU A 163 3.84 -8.41 -7.27
C LEU A 163 4.27 -7.05 -7.82
N ASN A 164 3.34 -6.33 -8.43
CA ASN A 164 3.62 -4.99 -8.97
C ASN A 164 3.79 -3.91 -7.88
N HIS A 165 3.50 -4.24 -6.63
CA HIS A 165 3.48 -3.29 -5.52
C HIS A 165 3.90 -3.94 -4.20
N ASN A 166 4.28 -3.10 -3.24
CA ASN A 166 4.61 -3.48 -1.86
C ASN A 166 3.45 -3.13 -0.91
N ASN A 167 2.33 -3.82 -1.06
CA ASN A 167 1.14 -3.65 -0.22
C ASN A 167 0.94 -4.85 0.72
N CYS A 168 -0.23 -4.93 1.36
CA CYS A 168 -0.62 -6.10 2.16
C CYS A 168 -0.57 -7.39 1.34
N ILE A 169 -0.24 -8.49 1.99
CA ILE A 169 -0.23 -9.84 1.41
C ILE A 169 -1.21 -10.73 2.20
N PRO A 170 -2.32 -11.16 1.55
CA PRO A 170 -2.83 -10.67 0.28
C PRO A 170 -3.49 -9.29 0.42
N CYS A 171 -3.57 -8.55 -0.68
CA CYS A 171 -4.48 -7.42 -0.77
C CYS A 171 -5.85 -7.92 -1.23
N PHE A 172 -6.87 -7.86 -0.38
CA PHE A 172 -8.23 -8.33 -0.72
C PHE A 172 -8.90 -7.51 -1.83
N LYS A 173 -8.33 -6.36 -2.20
CA LYS A 173 -8.74 -5.56 -3.37
C LYS A 173 -7.99 -5.95 -4.64
N GLY A 174 -7.07 -6.91 -4.54
CA GLY A 174 -6.36 -7.48 -5.68
C GLY A 174 -7.26 -8.39 -6.51
N GLY A 175 -7.03 -8.46 -7.82
CA GLY A 175 -7.71 -9.41 -8.71
C GLY A 175 -7.20 -10.84 -8.55
N GLN A 176 -7.80 -11.78 -9.32
CA GLN A 176 -7.37 -13.18 -9.33
C GLN A 176 -5.86 -13.35 -9.67
N PRO A 177 -5.26 -12.58 -10.61
CA PRO A 177 -3.82 -12.68 -10.87
C PRO A 177 -2.96 -12.35 -9.64
N HIS A 178 -3.36 -11.37 -8.81
CA HIS A 178 -2.69 -11.08 -7.55
C HIS A 178 -2.76 -12.27 -6.60
N PHE A 179 -3.95 -12.87 -6.42
CA PHE A 179 -4.14 -14.03 -5.56
C PHE A 179 -3.40 -15.27 -6.06
N TYR A 180 -3.26 -15.44 -7.38
CA TYR A 180 -2.42 -16.49 -7.95
C TYR A 180 -0.95 -16.34 -7.56
N GLN A 181 -0.40 -15.12 -7.63
CA GLN A 181 0.97 -14.87 -7.17
C GLN A 181 1.10 -15.10 -5.66
N VAL A 182 0.09 -14.72 -4.87
CA VAL A 182 0.08 -14.98 -3.42
C VAL A 182 0.03 -16.49 -3.15
N TYR A 183 -0.82 -17.24 -3.86
CA TYR A 183 -0.86 -18.70 -3.77
C TYR A 183 0.49 -19.33 -4.05
N LYS A 184 1.16 -18.89 -5.12
CA LYS A 184 2.43 -19.45 -5.58
C LYS A 184 3.62 -19.11 -4.69
N HIS A 185 3.71 -17.88 -4.21
CA HIS A 185 4.90 -17.36 -3.54
C HIS A 185 4.72 -17.11 -2.03
N TYR A 186 3.48 -17.00 -1.57
CA TYR A 186 3.13 -16.70 -0.18
C TYR A 186 2.01 -17.63 0.33
N PRO A 187 2.20 -18.98 0.29
CA PRO A 187 1.12 -19.94 0.53
C PRO A 187 0.47 -19.80 1.91
N THR A 188 1.25 -19.47 2.93
CA THR A 188 0.71 -19.26 4.29
C THR A 188 -0.32 -18.12 4.32
N TYR A 189 -0.05 -17.03 3.64
CA TYR A 189 -0.99 -15.89 3.55
C TYR A 189 -2.21 -16.22 2.69
N PHE A 190 -2.03 -17.03 1.65
CA PHE A 190 -3.15 -17.53 0.85
C PHE A 190 -4.09 -18.41 1.69
N GLU A 191 -3.55 -19.35 2.44
CA GLU A 191 -4.35 -20.23 3.33
C GLU A 191 -5.05 -19.43 4.44
N MET A 192 -4.44 -18.37 4.94
CA MET A 192 -5.12 -17.46 5.87
C MET A 192 -6.32 -16.76 5.21
N ALA A 193 -6.20 -16.35 3.94
CA ALA A 193 -7.31 -15.74 3.21
C ALA A 193 -8.45 -16.76 2.97
N VAL A 194 -8.13 -18.01 2.63
CA VAL A 194 -9.12 -19.11 2.53
C VAL A 194 -9.87 -19.29 3.85
N LYS A 195 -9.16 -19.31 4.98
CA LYS A 195 -9.79 -19.41 6.31
C LYS A 195 -10.71 -18.23 6.61
N MET A 196 -10.38 -17.03 6.13
CA MET A 196 -11.27 -15.87 6.33
C MET A 196 -12.52 -15.96 5.47
N GLU A 197 -12.46 -16.45 4.22
CA GLU A 197 -13.66 -16.75 3.44
C GLU A 197 -14.59 -17.70 4.18
N GLN A 198 -14.04 -18.79 4.72
CA GLN A 198 -14.81 -19.79 5.47
C GLN A 198 -15.39 -19.23 6.77
N LEU A 199 -14.62 -18.42 7.50
CA LEU A 199 -15.05 -17.84 8.77
C LEU A 199 -16.20 -16.85 8.60
N ILE A 200 -16.17 -16.07 7.51
CA ILE A 200 -17.15 -15.00 7.25
C ILE A 200 -18.33 -15.50 6.41
N ASP A 201 -18.24 -16.73 5.88
CA ASP A 201 -19.20 -17.30 4.91
C ASP A 201 -19.39 -16.37 3.69
N ALA A 202 -18.28 -15.87 3.15
CA ALA A 202 -18.26 -14.96 2.01
C ALA A 202 -17.02 -15.23 1.14
N THR A 203 -17.06 -14.80 -0.13
CA THR A 203 -15.97 -15.01 -1.08
C THR A 203 -15.31 -13.68 -1.46
N VAL A 204 -13.98 -13.71 -1.68
CA VAL A 204 -13.23 -12.55 -2.20
C VAL A 204 -13.70 -12.18 -3.59
N PHE A 205 -14.01 -13.19 -4.40
CA PHE A 205 -14.54 -13.03 -5.75
C PHE A 205 -16.00 -13.52 -5.79
N PRO A 206 -16.95 -12.72 -6.30
CA PRO A 206 -18.38 -13.06 -6.26
C PRO A 206 -18.73 -14.42 -6.85
N GLU A 207 -17.96 -14.87 -7.85
CA GLU A 207 -18.30 -16.05 -8.65
C GLU A 207 -17.56 -17.33 -8.23
N ILE A 208 -16.49 -17.19 -7.41
CA ILE A 208 -15.62 -18.32 -7.09
C ILE A 208 -14.86 -18.11 -5.78
N SER A 209 -14.84 -19.13 -4.92
CA SER A 209 -14.03 -19.10 -3.70
C SER A 209 -12.54 -19.32 -3.97
N LEU A 210 -11.69 -18.88 -3.06
CA LEU A 210 -10.25 -19.14 -3.12
C LEU A 210 -9.93 -20.63 -3.09
N THR A 211 -10.73 -21.45 -2.40
CA THR A 211 -10.58 -22.92 -2.41
C THR A 211 -10.75 -23.47 -3.82
N LYS A 212 -11.81 -23.08 -4.53
CA LYS A 212 -12.04 -23.51 -5.90
C LYS A 212 -11.01 -22.98 -6.88
N LEU A 213 -10.53 -21.76 -6.66
CA LEU A 213 -9.41 -21.20 -7.44
C LEU A 213 -8.14 -22.03 -7.24
N LYS A 214 -7.82 -22.40 -6.00
CA LYS A 214 -6.69 -23.27 -5.68
C LYS A 214 -6.78 -24.61 -6.41
N GLU A 215 -7.93 -25.29 -6.35
CA GLU A 215 -8.16 -26.55 -7.05
C GLU A 215 -7.93 -26.44 -8.56
N ARG A 216 -8.37 -25.34 -9.19
CA ARG A 216 -8.14 -25.06 -10.62
C ARG A 216 -6.66 -24.82 -10.93
N TRP A 217 -5.96 -24.09 -10.08
CA TRP A 217 -4.53 -23.83 -10.25
C TRP A 217 -3.70 -25.08 -10.02
N ASP A 218 -4.05 -25.91 -9.04
CA ASP A 218 -3.40 -27.21 -8.79
C ASP A 218 -3.59 -28.16 -9.99
N ALA A 219 -4.76 -28.14 -10.62
CA ALA A 219 -5.05 -28.91 -11.83
C ALA A 219 -4.45 -28.30 -13.12
N GLN A 220 -3.67 -27.20 -13.02
CA GLN A 220 -3.06 -26.48 -14.14
C GLN A 220 -4.07 -26.04 -15.23
N ILE A 221 -5.31 -25.78 -14.85
CA ILE A 221 -6.32 -25.25 -15.76
C ILE A 221 -6.03 -23.77 -15.99
N PRO A 222 -5.67 -23.33 -17.21
CA PRO A 222 -5.39 -21.93 -17.49
C PRO A 222 -6.61 -21.06 -17.18
N MET A 223 -6.45 -20.07 -16.32
CA MET A 223 -7.54 -19.17 -15.96
C MET A 223 -7.41 -17.78 -16.60
N PHE A 224 -6.25 -17.46 -17.09
CA PHE A 224 -5.97 -16.13 -17.64
C PHE A 224 -5.48 -16.25 -19.07
N PRO A 225 -6.13 -15.54 -20.01
CA PRO A 225 -5.61 -15.40 -21.37
C PRO A 225 -4.31 -14.61 -21.42
N ASP A 226 -4.07 -13.73 -20.40
CA ASP A 226 -2.90 -12.89 -20.28
C ASP A 226 -2.41 -12.79 -18.82
N GLU A 227 -1.15 -13.15 -18.58
CA GLU A 227 -0.47 -12.98 -17.27
C GLU A 227 -0.28 -11.49 -16.90
N ASN A 228 -0.57 -10.57 -17.81
CA ASN A 228 -0.36 -9.14 -17.66
C ASN A 228 -1.56 -8.36 -17.10
N ASP A 229 -2.71 -8.98 -16.88
CA ASP A 229 -3.91 -8.30 -16.33
C ASP A 229 -3.85 -8.18 -14.80
N MET A 230 -2.70 -7.80 -14.27
CA MET A 230 -2.58 -7.42 -12.86
C MET A 230 -3.09 -5.98 -12.70
N ARG A 231 -4.33 -5.85 -12.30
CA ARG A 231 -4.91 -4.54 -11.97
C ARG A 231 -4.05 -3.83 -10.92
N PRO A 232 -3.75 -2.54 -11.10
CA PRO A 232 -3.08 -1.78 -10.06
C PRO A 232 -3.91 -1.84 -8.77
N CYS A 233 -3.24 -2.04 -7.65
CA CYS A 233 -3.93 -2.06 -6.37
C CYS A 233 -4.61 -0.71 -6.13
N MET A 234 -5.93 -0.72 -6.05
CA MET A 234 -6.76 0.47 -5.79
C MET A 234 -6.81 0.82 -4.30
N CYS A 235 -5.71 0.71 -3.59
CA CYS A 235 -5.62 1.23 -2.23
C CYS A 235 -5.68 2.74 -2.28
N ALA A 236 -6.85 3.32 -2.03
CA ALA A 236 -6.93 4.71 -1.64
C ALA A 236 -6.24 4.87 -0.27
N LEU A 237 -5.17 5.64 -0.23
CA LEU A 237 -4.76 6.34 0.97
C LEU A 237 -5.68 7.51 1.16
#